data_e2d8fa10fabbb3e69fbb9cabfbbd8652
#
_entry.id   e2d8fa10fabbb3e69fbb9cabfbbd8652
#
_cell.length_a   1.000
_cell.length_b   1.000
_cell.length_c   1.000
_cell.angle_alpha   90.00
_cell.angle_beta   90.00
_cell.angle_gamma   90.00
#
_symmetry.space_group_name_H-M   'P 1'
#
loop_
_entity.id
_entity.type
_entity.pdbx_description
1 polymer ?
#
loop_
_entity_poly.entity_id
_entity_poly.type
_entity_poly.pdbx_seq_one_letter_code
_entity_poly.pdbx_strand_id
1 'polypeptide(L)'
;MEDYIGEDGLLYCGKCHTPKEAFYPTDLQAQGFTKHPVMCKCAAERREREEAERREYERMSYMTMLRSEAFRDMPAAGWRFESAAVTTPQLAKARGYAQNWDEFKKAGIGLLLFGNVGTGKSYAAGCVANALIDRLESVLFVGMSDVVNRMQGNFGADRDHYMKSLMRPDLLILDDLGAERNTSFGKERVSVSYTHLRAHET
;
A
#
# COMPACT_ATOMS: atom_id res chain seq x y z
N MET A 1 -22.89 33.45 -16.38
CA MET A 1 -23.04 33.71 -17.83
C MET A 1 -23.76 32.54 -18.42
N GLU A 2 -24.80 32.78 -19.21
CA GLU A 2 -25.59 31.72 -19.87
C GLU A 2 -24.89 31.23 -21.12
N ASP A 3 -25.13 29.95 -21.48
CA ASP A 3 -24.65 29.36 -22.72
C ASP A 3 -25.30 30.08 -23.93
N TYR A 4 -24.63 30.14 -25.06
CA TYR A 4 -25.10 30.85 -26.25
C TYR A 4 -24.83 30.05 -27.54
N ILE A 5 -25.60 30.36 -28.61
CA ILE A 5 -25.39 29.78 -29.92
C ILE A 5 -24.39 30.65 -30.69
N GLY A 6 -23.32 30.05 -31.19
CA GLY A 6 -22.33 30.71 -32.05
C GLY A 6 -22.84 30.93 -33.50
N GLU A 7 -22.05 31.64 -34.31
CA GLU A 7 -22.37 31.91 -35.73
C GLU A 7 -22.43 30.63 -36.57
N ASP A 8 -21.71 29.57 -36.14
CA ASP A 8 -21.72 28.23 -36.72
C ASP A 8 -22.94 27.39 -36.30
N GLY A 9 -23.81 27.95 -35.46
CA GLY A 9 -25.00 27.30 -34.95
C GLY A 9 -24.74 26.24 -33.86
N LEU A 10 -23.53 26.14 -33.34
CA LEU A 10 -23.19 25.25 -32.19
C LEU A 10 -23.46 25.95 -30.85
N LEU A 11 -23.76 25.18 -29.83
CA LEU A 11 -23.88 25.68 -28.45
C LEU A 11 -22.50 25.90 -27.86
N TYR A 12 -22.25 27.06 -27.27
CA TYR A 12 -21.03 27.46 -26.59
C TYR A 12 -21.24 27.69 -25.11
N CYS A 13 -20.25 27.37 -24.32
CA CYS A 13 -20.24 27.58 -22.88
C CYS A 13 -20.11 29.07 -22.56
N GLY A 14 -21.06 29.64 -21.79
CA GLY A 14 -21.01 31.04 -21.38
C GLY A 14 -19.85 31.42 -20.47
N LYS A 15 -19.17 30.43 -19.86
CA LYS A 15 -18.02 30.66 -18.96
C LYS A 15 -16.68 30.64 -19.69
N CYS A 16 -16.42 29.64 -20.53
CA CYS A 16 -15.12 29.47 -21.18
C CYS A 16 -15.12 29.66 -22.69
N HIS A 17 -16.28 29.99 -23.26
CA HIS A 17 -16.48 30.27 -24.67
C HIS A 17 -15.99 29.15 -25.62
N THR A 18 -15.94 27.92 -25.14
CA THR A 18 -15.64 26.76 -25.97
C THR A 18 -16.92 25.99 -26.30
N PRO A 19 -16.98 25.30 -27.45
CA PRO A 19 -18.19 24.59 -27.89
C PRO A 19 -18.61 23.50 -26.90
N LYS A 20 -19.90 23.32 -26.76
CA LYS A 20 -20.58 22.23 -26.04
C LYS A 20 -21.21 21.22 -26.98
N GLU A 21 -21.15 21.53 -28.28
CA GLU A 21 -21.58 20.64 -29.37
C GLU A 21 -20.51 20.57 -30.44
N ALA A 22 -20.49 19.50 -31.20
CA ALA A 22 -19.70 19.36 -32.42
C ALA A 22 -20.54 18.71 -33.51
N PHE A 23 -20.22 19.00 -34.76
CA PHE A 23 -20.86 18.34 -35.90
C PHE A 23 -20.32 16.88 -36.01
N TYR A 24 -21.19 15.97 -36.38
CA TYR A 24 -20.75 14.65 -36.81
C TYR A 24 -19.95 14.72 -38.12
N PRO A 25 -19.08 13.74 -38.39
CA PRO A 25 -18.45 13.58 -39.71
C PRO A 25 -19.48 13.52 -40.84
N THR A 26 -19.08 13.94 -42.06
CA THR A 26 -19.97 14.17 -43.21
C THR A 26 -20.76 12.90 -43.62
N ASP A 27 -20.17 11.73 -43.43
CA ASP A 27 -20.80 10.43 -43.71
C ASP A 27 -21.98 10.14 -42.76
N LEU A 28 -21.90 10.53 -41.50
CA LEU A 28 -22.98 10.40 -40.52
C LEU A 28 -24.03 11.51 -40.69
N GLN A 29 -23.62 12.69 -41.10
CA GLN A 29 -24.57 13.77 -41.40
C GLN A 29 -25.51 13.37 -42.56
N ALA A 30 -25.02 12.67 -43.58
CA ALA A 30 -25.82 12.13 -44.65
C ALA A 30 -26.89 11.12 -44.20
N GLN A 31 -26.72 10.52 -43.01
CA GLN A 31 -27.65 9.61 -42.34
C GLN A 31 -28.62 10.32 -41.38
N GLY A 32 -28.59 11.66 -41.31
CA GLY A 32 -29.48 12.47 -40.47
C GLY A 32 -28.93 12.83 -39.10
N PHE A 33 -27.69 12.41 -38.76
CA PHE A 33 -27.03 12.85 -37.51
C PHE A 33 -26.29 14.16 -37.72
N THR A 34 -26.72 15.25 -37.10
CA THR A 34 -26.13 16.58 -37.35
C THR A 34 -25.09 16.98 -36.32
N LYS A 35 -25.45 16.92 -35.05
CA LYS A 35 -24.61 17.39 -33.93
C LYS A 35 -24.62 16.40 -32.78
N HIS A 36 -23.54 16.41 -32.00
CA HIS A 36 -23.46 15.69 -30.74
C HIS A 36 -22.88 16.56 -29.63
N PRO A 37 -23.22 16.30 -28.35
CA PRO A 37 -22.68 17.04 -27.23
C PRO A 37 -21.17 16.72 -27.04
N VAL A 38 -20.40 17.78 -26.72
CA VAL A 38 -18.99 17.67 -26.31
C VAL A 38 -18.78 18.43 -25.01
N MET A 39 -17.76 18.05 -24.29
CA MET A 39 -17.41 18.76 -23.06
C MET A 39 -16.69 20.07 -23.39
N CYS A 40 -17.20 21.19 -22.88
CA CYS A 40 -16.45 22.45 -22.92
C CYS A 40 -15.22 22.38 -22.00
N LYS A 41 -14.25 23.28 -22.25
CA LYS A 41 -12.96 23.28 -21.52
C LYS A 41 -13.13 23.31 -20.00
N CYS A 42 -13.97 24.21 -19.47
CA CYS A 42 -14.16 24.32 -18.02
C CYS A 42 -14.88 23.12 -17.40
N ALA A 43 -15.72 22.40 -18.15
CA ALA A 43 -16.33 21.15 -17.68
C ALA A 43 -15.32 20.00 -17.71
N ALA A 44 -14.45 19.94 -18.72
CA ALA A 44 -13.38 18.96 -18.79
C ALA A 44 -12.36 19.14 -17.66
N GLU A 45 -11.92 20.37 -17.41
CA GLU A 45 -11.01 20.71 -16.30
C GLU A 45 -11.61 20.39 -14.93
N ARG A 46 -12.91 20.67 -14.75
CA ARG A 46 -13.60 20.31 -13.50
C ARG A 46 -13.65 18.80 -13.31
N ARG A 47 -14.03 18.05 -14.35
CA ARG A 47 -14.08 16.59 -14.31
C ARG A 47 -12.70 15.97 -14.01
N GLU A 48 -11.65 16.48 -14.65
CA GLU A 48 -10.28 16.03 -14.39
C GLU A 48 -9.86 16.27 -12.93
N ARG A 49 -10.22 17.43 -12.37
CA ARG A 49 -9.98 17.73 -10.94
C ARG A 49 -10.75 16.79 -10.03
N GLU A 50 -12.05 16.60 -10.26
CA GLU A 50 -12.90 15.70 -9.46
C GLU A 50 -12.38 14.24 -9.54
N GLU A 51 -11.92 13.81 -10.71
CA GLU A 51 -11.31 12.48 -10.88
C GLU A 51 -9.95 12.37 -10.17
N ALA A 52 -9.14 13.43 -10.15
CA ALA A 52 -7.87 13.46 -9.43
C ALA A 52 -8.08 13.42 -7.90
N GLU A 53 -9.02 14.22 -7.38
CA GLU A 53 -9.40 14.24 -5.97
C GLU A 53 -9.95 12.88 -5.52
N ARG A 54 -10.79 12.25 -6.35
CA ARG A 54 -11.30 10.90 -6.07
C ARG A 54 -10.19 9.87 -6.02
N ARG A 55 -9.27 9.85 -7.00
CA ARG A 55 -8.12 8.92 -7.00
C ARG A 55 -7.24 9.10 -5.76
N GLU A 56 -7.00 10.35 -5.34
CA GLU A 56 -6.21 10.61 -4.13
C GLU A 56 -6.94 10.15 -2.86
N TYR A 57 -8.25 10.39 -2.77
CA TYR A 57 -9.07 9.89 -1.66
C TYR A 57 -9.05 8.35 -1.58
N GLU A 58 -9.24 7.67 -2.70
CA GLU A 58 -9.19 6.21 -2.79
C GLU A 58 -7.82 5.68 -2.36
N ARG A 59 -6.73 6.33 -2.82
CA ARG A 59 -5.36 6.00 -2.44
C ARG A 59 -5.12 6.15 -0.94
N MET A 60 -5.52 7.28 -0.35
CA MET A 60 -5.38 7.55 1.08
C MET A 60 -6.20 6.59 1.94
N SER A 61 -7.42 6.28 1.51
CA SER A 61 -8.28 5.30 2.18
C SER A 61 -7.65 3.91 2.18
N TYR A 62 -7.10 3.48 1.05
CA TYR A 62 -6.41 2.19 0.92
C TYR A 62 -5.14 2.13 1.80
N MET A 63 -4.32 3.17 1.82
CA MET A 63 -3.16 3.24 2.72
C MET A 63 -3.54 3.17 4.21
N THR A 64 -4.65 3.81 4.59
CA THR A 64 -5.17 3.76 5.97
C THR A 64 -5.58 2.34 6.34
N MET A 65 -6.26 1.64 5.44
CA MET A 65 -6.61 0.23 5.59
C MET A 65 -5.35 -0.64 5.75
N LEU A 66 -4.37 -0.51 4.86
CA LEU A 66 -3.10 -1.24 4.94
C LEU A 66 -2.38 -1.02 6.27
N ARG A 67 -2.34 0.22 6.78
CA ARG A 67 -1.74 0.51 8.10
C ARG A 67 -2.49 -0.15 9.25
N SER A 68 -3.82 -0.11 9.21
CA SER A 68 -4.65 -0.77 10.22
C SER A 68 -4.41 -2.28 10.25
N GLU A 69 -4.33 -2.91 9.09
CA GLU A 69 -4.04 -4.35 8.97
C GLU A 69 -2.60 -4.70 9.37
N ALA A 70 -1.63 -3.86 8.98
CA ALA A 70 -0.21 -4.10 9.23
C ALA A 70 0.12 -4.09 10.72
N PHE A 71 -0.36 -3.08 11.43
CA PHE A 71 0.08 -2.83 12.82
C PHE A 71 -0.94 -3.27 13.86
N ARG A 72 -2.20 -3.45 13.49
CA ARG A 72 -3.30 -3.76 14.42
C ARG A 72 -3.26 -2.82 15.63
N ASP A 73 -2.99 -3.34 16.83
CA ASP A 73 -2.94 -2.57 18.09
C ASP A 73 -1.53 -2.04 18.42
N MET A 74 -0.56 -2.17 17.51
CA MET A 74 0.82 -1.73 17.78
C MET A 74 1.01 -0.23 17.52
N PRO A 75 1.79 0.49 18.34
CA PRO A 75 2.02 1.94 18.19
C PRO A 75 2.91 2.30 16.98
N ALA A 76 3.35 1.32 16.20
CA ALA A 76 4.30 1.48 15.10
C ALA A 76 3.72 2.20 13.85
N ALA A 77 2.41 2.39 13.77
CA ALA A 77 1.74 3.04 12.62
C ALA A 77 2.22 4.48 12.35
N GLY A 78 2.75 5.16 13.38
CA GLY A 78 3.29 6.52 13.28
C GLY A 78 4.81 6.60 13.06
N TRP A 79 5.55 5.48 13.05
CA TRP A 79 7.01 5.51 12.94
C TRP A 79 7.45 5.83 11.52
N ARG A 80 8.31 6.86 11.38
CA ARG A 80 8.83 7.37 10.11
C ARG A 80 10.33 7.57 10.20
N PHE A 81 11.02 7.38 9.08
CA PHE A 81 12.47 7.67 8.97
C PHE A 81 12.79 9.14 9.25
N GLU A 82 11.88 10.03 8.88
CA GLU A 82 12.01 11.49 9.01
C GLU A 82 11.83 11.97 10.46
N SER A 83 11.09 11.19 11.27
CA SER A 83 10.82 11.51 12.68
C SER A 83 11.87 10.94 13.63
N ALA A 84 12.90 10.26 13.13
CA ALA A 84 13.95 9.67 13.94
C ALA A 84 14.83 10.76 14.57
N ALA A 85 14.91 10.78 15.90
CA ALA A 85 15.76 11.72 16.63
C ALA A 85 17.25 11.57 16.34
N VAL A 86 17.69 10.35 15.98
CA VAL A 86 19.08 10.02 15.68
C VAL A 86 19.12 9.03 14.51
N THR A 87 20.01 9.28 13.54
CA THR A 87 20.29 8.32 12.48
C THR A 87 21.36 7.33 12.93
N THR A 88 20.95 6.07 13.15
CA THR A 88 21.87 4.98 13.45
C THR A 88 22.26 4.22 12.17
N PRO A 89 23.39 3.48 12.17
CA PRO A 89 23.74 2.62 11.04
C PRO A 89 22.63 1.61 10.66
N GLN A 90 21.92 1.09 11.65
CA GLN A 90 20.78 0.19 11.46
C GLN A 90 19.62 0.90 10.74
N LEU A 91 19.31 2.12 11.17
CA LEU A 91 18.25 2.92 10.55
C LEU A 91 18.61 3.29 9.10
N ALA A 92 19.87 3.62 8.83
CA ALA A 92 20.36 3.90 7.47
C ALA A 92 20.23 2.67 6.57
N LYS A 93 20.61 1.46 7.06
CA LYS A 93 20.42 0.21 6.32
C LYS A 93 18.96 -0.11 6.06
N ALA A 94 18.09 0.08 7.06
CA ALA A 94 16.65 -0.11 6.93
C ALA A 94 16.05 0.84 5.88
N ARG A 95 16.48 2.12 5.86
CA ARG A 95 16.08 3.08 4.82
C ARG A 95 16.54 2.65 3.44
N GLY A 96 17.79 2.21 3.29
CA GLY A 96 18.32 1.67 2.03
C GLY A 96 17.51 0.44 1.55
N TYR A 97 17.11 -0.45 2.46
CA TYR A 97 16.26 -1.58 2.14
C TYR A 97 14.89 -1.14 1.59
N ALA A 98 14.22 -0.20 2.25
CA ALA A 98 12.93 0.32 1.79
C ALA A 98 13.04 1.05 0.44
N GLN A 99 14.13 1.77 0.19
CA GLN A 99 14.38 2.48 -1.08
C GLN A 99 14.59 1.54 -2.26
N ASN A 100 15.28 0.41 -2.04
CA ASN A 100 15.58 -0.59 -3.07
C ASN A 100 14.63 -1.81 -2.99
N TRP A 101 13.44 -1.62 -2.46
CA TRP A 101 12.46 -2.68 -2.20
C TRP A 101 12.19 -3.57 -3.41
N ASP A 102 12.00 -3.00 -4.60
CA ASP A 102 11.63 -3.77 -5.80
C ASP A 102 12.70 -4.80 -6.19
N GLU A 103 13.98 -4.44 -6.02
CA GLU A 103 15.11 -5.33 -6.28
C GLU A 103 15.18 -6.44 -5.22
N PHE A 104 15.05 -6.07 -3.95
CA PHE A 104 15.09 -7.02 -2.84
C PHE A 104 13.89 -7.99 -2.87
N LYS A 105 12.70 -7.47 -3.14
CA LYS A 105 11.47 -8.28 -3.31
C LYS A 105 11.65 -9.29 -4.44
N LYS A 106 12.11 -8.85 -5.60
CA LYS A 106 12.37 -9.72 -6.76
C LYS A 106 13.43 -10.78 -6.51
N ALA A 107 14.45 -10.43 -5.72
CA ALA A 107 15.54 -11.34 -5.37
C ALA A 107 15.24 -12.23 -4.15
N GLY A 108 14.08 -12.08 -3.49
CA GLY A 108 13.73 -12.81 -2.26
C GLY A 108 14.67 -12.47 -1.08
N ILE A 109 15.21 -11.24 -1.04
CA ILE A 109 16.18 -10.84 -0.01
C ILE A 109 15.45 -10.14 1.15
N GLY A 110 15.51 -10.74 2.35
CA GLY A 110 15.02 -10.17 3.59
C GLY A 110 16.06 -9.32 4.33
N LEU A 111 15.61 -8.56 5.32
CA LEU A 111 16.43 -7.75 6.21
C LEU A 111 16.41 -8.32 7.63
N LEU A 112 17.58 -8.66 8.18
CA LEU A 112 17.75 -9.06 9.57
C LEU A 112 18.34 -7.90 10.39
N LEU A 113 17.59 -7.43 11.40
CA LEU A 113 18.03 -6.42 12.36
C LEU A 113 18.43 -7.12 13.68
N PHE A 114 19.68 -7.02 14.08
CA PHE A 114 20.18 -7.61 15.31
C PHE A 114 20.92 -6.58 16.18
N GLY A 115 21.02 -6.86 17.48
CA GLY A 115 21.67 -6.00 18.47
C GLY A 115 20.94 -5.99 19.80
N ASN A 116 21.48 -5.28 20.78
CA ASN A 116 20.95 -5.20 22.15
C ASN A 116 19.55 -4.58 22.21
N VAL A 117 18.85 -4.78 23.34
CA VAL A 117 17.58 -4.11 23.63
C VAL A 117 17.77 -2.60 23.62
N GLY A 118 16.78 -1.86 23.11
CA GLY A 118 16.81 -0.39 23.07
C GLY A 118 17.61 0.23 21.92
N THR A 119 18.19 -0.56 21.00
CA THR A 119 18.96 -0.04 19.85
C THR A 119 18.09 0.43 18.65
N GLY A 120 16.76 0.48 18.80
CA GLY A 120 15.86 0.99 17.76
C GLY A 120 15.52 0.01 16.63
N LYS A 121 15.73 -1.30 16.81
CA LYS A 121 15.41 -2.34 15.79
C LYS A 121 13.94 -2.32 15.39
N SER A 122 13.03 -2.41 16.36
CA SER A 122 11.58 -2.38 16.11
C SER A 122 11.15 -1.07 15.46
N TYR A 123 11.73 0.06 15.90
CA TYR A 123 11.50 1.36 15.26
C TYR A 123 11.93 1.36 13.79
N ALA A 124 13.13 0.86 13.48
CA ALA A 124 13.63 0.77 12.12
C ALA A 124 12.75 -0.13 11.25
N ALA A 125 12.30 -1.28 11.79
CA ALA A 125 11.36 -2.18 11.10
C ALA A 125 10.00 -1.52 10.84
N GLY A 126 9.46 -0.78 11.80
CA GLY A 126 8.24 0.00 11.63
C GLY A 126 8.37 1.14 10.61
N CYS A 127 9.54 1.79 10.53
CA CYS A 127 9.83 2.76 9.48
C CYS A 127 9.82 2.11 8.08
N VAL A 128 10.42 0.92 7.93
CA VAL A 128 10.35 0.14 6.67
C VAL A 128 8.90 -0.17 6.33
N ALA A 129 8.13 -0.72 7.29
CA ALA A 129 6.73 -1.04 7.08
C ALA A 129 5.92 0.15 6.55
N ASN A 130 6.04 1.30 7.22
CA ASN A 130 5.32 2.51 6.81
C ASN A 130 5.76 3.04 5.43
N ALA A 131 7.07 3.01 5.14
CA ALA A 131 7.60 3.44 3.83
C ALA A 131 7.07 2.55 2.70
N LEU A 132 6.88 1.25 2.92
CA LEU A 132 6.32 0.33 1.93
C LEU A 132 4.80 0.49 1.80
N ILE A 133 4.08 0.71 2.89
CA ILE A 133 2.64 1.02 2.84
C ILE A 133 2.39 2.31 2.06
N ASP A 134 3.25 3.33 2.17
CA ASP A 134 3.16 4.56 1.38
C ASP A 134 3.34 4.31 -0.13
N ARG A 135 3.95 3.18 -0.50
CA ARG A 135 4.05 2.64 -1.87
C ARG A 135 2.93 1.66 -2.22
N LEU A 136 1.92 1.52 -1.36
CA LEU A 136 0.77 0.60 -1.49
C LEU A 136 1.15 -0.90 -1.42
N GLU A 137 2.31 -1.23 -0.85
CA GLU A 137 2.68 -2.60 -0.57
C GLU A 137 1.97 -3.11 0.68
N SER A 138 1.54 -4.37 0.66
CA SER A 138 0.93 -5.00 1.83
C SER A 138 2.00 -5.45 2.82
N VAL A 139 1.86 -5.04 4.07
CA VAL A 139 2.81 -5.38 5.15
C VAL A 139 2.06 -5.98 6.32
N LEU A 140 2.66 -6.94 6.99
CA LEU A 140 2.20 -7.46 8.28
C LEU A 140 3.34 -7.38 9.30
N PHE A 141 3.11 -6.67 10.41
CA PHE A 141 4.04 -6.52 11.51
C PHE A 141 3.49 -7.28 12.72
N VAL A 142 4.18 -8.31 13.17
CA VAL A 142 3.74 -9.17 14.28
C VAL A 142 4.90 -9.48 15.23
N GLY A 143 4.61 -9.55 16.53
CA GLY A 143 5.55 -10.06 17.52
C GLY A 143 5.66 -11.58 17.41
N MET A 144 6.87 -12.13 17.55
CA MET A 144 7.08 -13.58 17.50
C MET A 144 6.36 -14.32 18.61
N SER A 145 6.23 -13.73 19.80
CA SER A 145 5.44 -14.27 20.91
C SER A 145 3.97 -14.46 20.54
N ASP A 146 3.37 -13.52 19.78
CA ASP A 146 1.98 -13.62 19.36
C ASP A 146 1.78 -14.73 18.33
N VAL A 147 2.73 -14.88 17.42
CA VAL A 147 2.73 -15.98 16.46
C VAL A 147 2.74 -17.32 17.20
N VAL A 148 3.67 -17.50 18.15
CA VAL A 148 3.80 -18.72 18.94
C VAL A 148 2.53 -19.01 19.76
N ASN A 149 2.00 -17.99 20.45
CA ASN A 149 0.77 -18.12 21.25
C ASN A 149 -0.44 -18.54 20.41
N ARG A 150 -0.62 -17.92 19.24
CA ARG A 150 -1.70 -18.30 18.32
C ARG A 150 -1.53 -19.71 17.75
N MET A 151 -0.29 -20.12 17.47
CA MET A 151 -0.01 -21.48 17.02
C MET A 151 -0.21 -22.53 18.12
N GLN A 152 -0.06 -22.17 19.39
CA GLN A 152 -0.33 -23.05 20.53
C GLN A 152 -1.82 -23.16 20.86
N GLY A 153 -2.58 -22.07 20.70
CA GLY A 153 -3.99 -22.03 21.02
C GLY A 153 -4.93 -22.59 19.95
N ASN A 154 -4.48 -22.71 18.72
CA ASN A 154 -5.27 -23.15 17.58
C ASN A 154 -4.84 -24.53 17.09
N PHE A 155 -5.82 -25.40 16.80
CA PHE A 155 -5.58 -26.74 16.27
C PHE A 155 -6.23 -26.92 14.90
N GLY A 156 -5.60 -27.69 14.01
CA GLY A 156 -6.16 -28.06 12.71
C GLY A 156 -6.31 -26.87 11.73
N ALA A 157 -7.50 -26.75 11.13
CA ALA A 157 -7.77 -25.81 10.04
C ALA A 157 -7.52 -24.32 10.40
N ASP A 158 -7.76 -23.93 11.65
CA ASP A 158 -7.53 -22.54 12.11
C ASP A 158 -6.05 -22.18 12.13
N ARG A 159 -5.18 -23.14 12.47
CA ARG A 159 -3.75 -22.98 12.44
C ARG A 159 -3.24 -22.81 11.01
N ASP A 160 -3.72 -23.66 10.08
CA ASP A 160 -3.32 -23.60 8.68
C ASP A 160 -3.80 -22.28 8.04
N HIS A 161 -5.01 -21.82 8.37
CA HIS A 161 -5.51 -20.53 7.93
C HIS A 161 -4.65 -19.39 8.44
N TYR A 162 -4.26 -19.41 9.71
CA TYR A 162 -3.38 -18.40 10.29
C TYR A 162 -1.99 -18.39 9.63
N MET A 163 -1.38 -19.55 9.42
CA MET A 163 -0.10 -19.66 8.71
C MET A 163 -0.19 -19.08 7.29
N LYS A 164 -1.24 -19.42 6.54
CA LYS A 164 -1.47 -18.84 5.21
C LYS A 164 -1.64 -17.32 5.28
N SER A 165 -2.26 -16.78 6.33
CA SER A 165 -2.41 -15.32 6.49
C SER A 165 -1.08 -14.59 6.71
N LEU A 166 -0.09 -15.25 7.34
CA LEU A 166 1.26 -14.69 7.50
C LEU A 166 2.06 -14.64 6.20
N MET A 167 1.70 -15.48 5.22
CA MET A 167 2.40 -15.58 3.93
C MET A 167 1.77 -14.71 2.82
N ARG A 168 0.63 -14.05 3.08
CA ARG A 168 -0.08 -13.23 2.09
C ARG A 168 0.53 -11.86 1.84
N PRO A 169 1.07 -11.14 2.86
CA PRO A 169 1.62 -9.80 2.64
C PRO A 169 2.91 -9.84 1.80
N ASP A 170 3.18 -8.74 1.12
CA ASP A 170 4.43 -8.54 0.37
C ASP A 170 5.66 -8.52 1.27
N LEU A 171 5.50 -8.00 2.51
CA LEU A 171 6.52 -8.06 3.56
C LEU A 171 5.92 -8.55 4.88
N LEU A 172 6.47 -9.62 5.43
CA LEU A 172 6.24 -10.04 6.80
C LEU A 172 7.38 -9.56 7.70
N ILE A 173 7.04 -8.83 8.76
CA ILE A 173 7.98 -8.40 9.80
C ILE A 173 7.71 -9.20 11.08
N LEU A 174 8.70 -9.97 11.51
CA LEU A 174 8.69 -10.70 12.78
C LEU A 174 9.57 -9.96 13.79
N ASP A 175 8.95 -9.35 14.79
CA ASP A 175 9.66 -8.61 15.83
C ASP A 175 9.88 -9.49 17.08
N ASP A 176 10.87 -9.11 17.89
CA ASP A 176 11.22 -9.77 19.14
C ASP A 176 11.57 -11.27 18.99
N LEU A 177 12.32 -11.63 17.94
CA LEU A 177 12.84 -12.97 17.76
C LEU A 177 13.74 -13.35 18.95
N GLY A 178 13.40 -14.48 19.62
CA GLY A 178 14.14 -14.99 20.78
C GLY A 178 13.56 -14.56 22.14
N ALA A 179 12.50 -13.75 22.16
CA ALA A 179 11.75 -13.43 23.38
C ALA A 179 10.76 -14.54 23.78
N GLU A 180 10.54 -15.51 22.89
CA GLU A 180 9.72 -16.68 23.18
C GLU A 180 10.33 -17.46 24.35
N ARG A 181 9.46 -17.86 25.30
CA ARG A 181 9.87 -18.61 26.47
C ARG A 181 10.77 -19.79 26.06
N ASN A 182 11.89 -19.95 26.74
CA ASN A 182 12.95 -20.94 26.52
C ASN A 182 12.46 -22.38 26.81
N THR A 183 11.34 -22.77 26.22
CA THR A 183 10.79 -24.11 26.28
C THR A 183 11.29 -24.88 25.05
N SER A 184 11.63 -26.18 25.23
CA SER A 184 12.00 -27.08 24.12
C SER A 184 10.98 -27.03 22.97
N PHE A 185 9.71 -26.80 23.29
CA PHE A 185 8.59 -26.69 22.38
C PHE A 185 8.60 -25.39 21.54
N GLY A 186 9.06 -24.26 22.10
CA GLY A 186 9.20 -22.98 21.38
C GLY A 186 10.30 -23.04 20.33
N LYS A 187 11.47 -23.63 20.65
CA LYS A 187 12.61 -23.75 19.75
C LYS A 187 12.33 -24.64 18.53
N GLU A 188 11.65 -25.76 18.73
CA GLU A 188 11.34 -26.71 17.67
C GLU A 188 10.33 -26.14 16.66
N ARG A 189 9.32 -25.39 17.12
CA ARG A 189 8.28 -24.80 16.25
C ARG A 189 8.73 -23.56 15.49
N VAL A 190 9.57 -22.72 16.08
CA VAL A 190 10.18 -21.57 15.39
C VAL A 190 11.06 -22.06 14.25
N SER A 191 11.85 -23.12 14.46
CA SER A 191 12.65 -23.75 13.41
C SER A 191 11.77 -24.28 12.26
N VAL A 192 10.67 -24.95 12.57
CA VAL A 192 9.72 -25.50 11.57
C VAL A 192 9.02 -24.37 10.80
N SER A 193 8.62 -23.28 11.48
CA SER A 193 7.97 -22.16 10.83
C SER A 193 8.89 -21.42 9.87
N TYR A 194 10.15 -21.21 10.26
CA TYR A 194 11.16 -20.58 9.40
C TYR A 194 11.51 -21.42 8.17
N THR A 195 11.63 -22.75 8.33
CA THR A 195 11.86 -23.67 7.20
C THR A 195 10.63 -23.77 6.27
N HIS A 196 9.41 -23.63 6.80
CA HIS A 196 8.19 -23.66 6.00
C HIS A 196 8.02 -22.38 5.16
N LEU A 197 8.36 -21.21 5.72
CA LEU A 197 8.37 -19.94 4.99
C LEU A 197 9.38 -19.96 3.82
N ARG A 198 10.52 -20.65 3.98
CA ARG A 198 11.54 -20.81 2.93
C ARG A 198 11.19 -21.85 1.85
N ALA A 199 10.40 -22.87 2.16
CA ALA A 199 10.09 -23.98 1.25
C ALA A 199 9.06 -23.62 0.16
N HIS A 200 8.39 -22.47 0.26
CA HIS A 200 7.46 -21.99 -0.77
C HIS A 200 8.11 -21.02 -1.78
N GLU A 201 9.40 -20.74 -1.67
CA GLU A 201 10.18 -19.91 -2.59
C GLU A 201 10.91 -20.68 -3.71
N THR A 202 10.60 -21.98 -3.91
CA THR A 202 11.17 -22.80 -5.01
C THR A 202 10.11 -23.25 -6.00
#